data_bdbaa3c21011e4f3218ee8ebb5d906c0
#
_entry.id   bdbaa3c21011e4f3218ee8ebb5d906c0
#
_cell.length_a   1.000
_cell.length_b   1.000
_cell.length_c   1.000
_cell.angle_alpha   90.00
_cell.angle_beta   90.00
_cell.angle_gamma   90.00
#
_symmetry.space_group_name_H-M   'P 1'
#
loop_
_entity.id
_entity.type
_entity.pdbx_description
1 polymer ?
#
loop_
_entity_poly.entity_id
_entity_poly.type
_entity_poly.pdbx_seq_one_letter_code
_entity_poly.pdbx_strand_id
1 'polypeptide(L)'
;MKKTLLLLTAVFLLRTFSLHAFDFGLVFSQDAETDVPAFDFERTGFYIKGVLTPRFTARLGGKGSLYVSAAVSYEADPSDETDSFTVIPELTRTDVNFNFGIINLNAGRMFYGDPLGITADGLFDGALVSVVTRFGNIRAGAWYTGLLYRDRAKITMTSDEMESGGEKVDYENFADTYFAPSRVLAAVEYDHPSLAGFLGLKASILAQFDAGGGNLNSQYLTAALSVPLKSVIFDLGGCFELIEYDGKVTPAFAADIGLTFVLPTKLEKHIKLSWRYSSGVSEDETVGAFLPLTTVPQGEIVEAKLSGLSLLSLGFTGRLAKPLSAEAAFTYFIRNDLGTYRYYPVTEGDSEGFFLGAEIYGRLVWNITPGIRLNFGTGVFIPALGDAMPEADILWRVKLNMVFSIF
;
A
#
# COMPACT_ATOMS: atom_id res chain seq x y z
N MET A 1 -26.44 -11.49 29.41
CA MET A 1 -25.41 -12.36 30.02
C MET A 1 -24.14 -12.53 29.17
N LYS A 2 -24.17 -12.87 27.87
CA LYS A 2 -22.94 -13.05 27.07
C LYS A 2 -22.06 -11.78 26.94
N LYS A 3 -22.66 -10.59 26.79
CA LYS A 3 -21.92 -9.30 26.68
C LYS A 3 -21.23 -8.90 27.99
N THR A 4 -21.85 -9.19 29.13
CA THR A 4 -21.29 -8.89 30.46
C THR A 4 -20.12 -9.83 30.80
N LEU A 5 -20.19 -11.09 30.34
CA LEU A 5 -19.10 -12.05 30.50
C LEU A 5 -17.86 -11.66 29.69
N LEU A 6 -18.03 -11.16 28.46
CA LEU A 6 -16.95 -10.71 27.60
C LEU A 6 -16.24 -9.48 28.19
N LEU A 7 -16.99 -8.53 28.75
CA LEU A 7 -16.45 -7.35 29.44
C LEU A 7 -15.69 -7.72 30.70
N LEU A 8 -16.22 -8.66 31.50
CA LEU A 8 -15.57 -9.19 32.70
C LEU A 8 -14.29 -9.97 32.36
N THR A 9 -14.28 -10.73 31.27
CA THR A 9 -13.08 -11.46 30.82
C THR A 9 -12.01 -10.48 30.34
N ALA A 10 -12.38 -9.42 29.61
CA ALA A 10 -11.44 -8.37 29.17
C ALA A 10 -10.87 -7.60 30.38
N VAL A 11 -11.70 -7.25 31.37
CA VAL A 11 -11.25 -6.57 32.61
C VAL A 11 -10.39 -7.50 33.48
N PHE A 12 -10.67 -8.81 33.49
CA PHE A 12 -9.88 -9.79 34.25
C PHE A 12 -8.53 -10.02 33.57
N LEU A 13 -8.47 -10.07 32.24
CA LEU A 13 -7.21 -10.13 31.48
C LEU A 13 -6.37 -8.86 31.70
N LEU A 14 -6.97 -7.69 31.75
CA LEU A 14 -6.27 -6.44 32.04
C LEU A 14 -5.67 -6.40 33.45
N ARG A 15 -6.28 -7.05 34.43
CA ARG A 15 -5.75 -7.14 35.81
C ARG A 15 -4.57 -8.09 35.97
N THR A 16 -4.38 -9.05 35.07
CA THR A 16 -3.25 -10.00 35.13
C THR A 16 -1.97 -9.46 34.53
N PHE A 17 -2.03 -8.38 33.76
CA PHE A 17 -0.85 -7.72 33.20
C PHE A 17 -0.48 -6.51 34.05
N SER A 18 0.67 -6.56 34.71
CA SER A 18 1.27 -5.39 35.34
C SER A 18 1.74 -4.41 34.26
N LEU A 19 1.00 -3.34 34.00
CA LEU A 19 1.44 -2.21 33.18
C LEU A 19 2.57 -1.48 33.90
N HIS A 20 3.82 -1.68 33.48
CA HIS A 20 5.01 -1.15 34.17
C HIS A 20 5.47 0.21 33.61
N ALA A 21 5.13 0.51 32.36
CA ALA A 21 5.38 1.79 31.72
C ALA A 21 4.42 1.95 30.53
N PHE A 22 3.98 3.15 30.31
CA PHE A 22 3.21 3.49 29.10
C PHE A 22 3.77 4.80 28.52
N ASP A 23 3.74 4.88 27.19
CA ASP A 23 4.08 6.07 26.46
C ASP A 23 2.85 6.51 25.64
N PHE A 24 2.60 7.81 25.62
CA PHE A 24 1.56 8.41 24.81
C PHE A 24 2.20 9.30 23.76
N GLY A 25 1.70 9.26 22.54
CA GLY A 25 2.12 10.14 21.48
C GLY A 25 0.93 10.60 20.64
N LEU A 26 1.12 11.67 19.92
CA LEU A 26 0.14 12.27 19.03
C LEU A 26 0.81 12.61 17.71
N VAL A 27 0.21 12.19 16.61
CA VAL A 27 0.63 12.59 15.26
C VAL A 27 -0.51 13.35 14.61
N PHE A 28 -0.21 14.48 14.03
CA PHE A 28 -1.11 15.22 13.16
C PHE A 28 -0.46 15.32 11.77
N SER A 29 -1.16 14.89 10.73
CA SER A 29 -0.76 15.11 9.35
C SER A 29 -1.79 15.97 8.63
N GLN A 30 -1.31 16.83 7.77
CA GLN A 30 -2.11 17.64 6.87
C GLN A 30 -1.61 17.45 5.46
N ASP A 31 -2.48 16.97 4.59
CA ASP A 31 -2.25 16.78 3.17
C ASP A 31 -3.05 17.82 2.40
N ALA A 32 -2.44 18.42 1.39
CA ALA A 32 -3.09 19.25 0.41
C ALA A 32 -2.61 18.82 -0.98
N GLU A 33 -3.54 18.58 -1.87
CA GLU A 33 -3.27 18.13 -3.23
C GLU A 33 -4.07 18.97 -4.21
N THR A 34 -3.46 19.29 -5.34
CA THR A 34 -4.15 19.96 -6.44
C THR A 34 -3.76 19.33 -7.76
N ASP A 35 -4.77 19.08 -8.58
CA ASP A 35 -4.65 18.60 -9.95
C ASP A 35 -5.04 19.73 -10.92
N VAL A 36 -4.17 19.97 -11.90
CA VAL A 36 -4.36 21.03 -12.90
C VAL A 36 -4.29 20.41 -14.30
N PRO A 37 -5.45 20.02 -14.87
CA PRO A 37 -5.51 19.49 -16.23
C PRO A 37 -5.09 20.55 -17.26
N ALA A 38 -4.32 20.17 -18.25
CA ALA A 38 -3.83 21.03 -19.33
C ALA A 38 -3.14 22.34 -18.88
N PHE A 39 -2.67 22.40 -17.61
CA PHE A 39 -2.23 23.64 -16.95
C PHE A 39 -3.32 24.74 -16.90
N ASP A 40 -4.57 24.33 -16.97
CA ASP A 40 -5.72 25.24 -16.89
C ASP A 40 -6.15 25.39 -15.42
N PHE A 41 -5.85 26.54 -14.84
CA PHE A 41 -6.16 26.85 -13.44
C PHE A 41 -7.66 27.05 -13.16
N GLU A 42 -8.51 27.21 -14.19
CA GLU A 42 -9.95 27.28 -14.02
C GLU A 42 -10.57 25.88 -13.82
N ARG A 43 -9.88 24.83 -14.25
CA ARG A 43 -10.26 23.41 -14.12
C ARG A 43 -9.54 22.70 -12.96
N THR A 44 -9.02 23.46 -12.02
CA THR A 44 -8.20 22.93 -10.93
C THR A 44 -9.05 22.21 -9.88
N GLY A 45 -8.79 20.95 -9.63
CA GLY A 45 -9.26 20.22 -8.46
C GLY A 45 -8.39 20.53 -7.24
N PHE A 46 -9.00 20.66 -6.07
CA PHE A 46 -8.28 20.89 -4.81
C PHE A 46 -8.79 19.97 -3.71
N TYR A 47 -7.91 19.21 -3.11
CA TYR A 47 -8.23 18.25 -2.07
C TYR A 47 -7.41 18.51 -0.80
N ILE A 48 -8.06 18.49 0.35
CA ILE A 48 -7.42 18.62 1.66
C ILE A 48 -7.83 17.45 2.54
N LYS A 49 -6.84 16.83 3.18
CA LYS A 49 -7.04 15.78 4.19
C LYS A 49 -6.20 16.08 5.42
N GLY A 50 -6.82 16.12 6.59
CA GLY A 50 -6.11 16.16 7.86
C GLY A 50 -6.38 14.90 8.67
N VAL A 51 -5.36 14.38 9.34
CA VAL A 51 -5.47 13.17 10.17
C VAL A 51 -4.83 13.41 11.53
N LEU A 52 -5.59 13.22 12.59
CA LEU A 52 -5.13 13.22 13.96
C LEU A 52 -5.04 11.79 14.48
N THR A 53 -3.84 11.34 14.87
CA THR A 53 -3.57 9.98 15.31
C THR A 53 -2.98 9.94 16.72
N PRO A 54 -3.80 9.85 17.77
CA PRO A 54 -3.32 9.47 19.10
C PRO A 54 -2.80 8.03 19.09
N ARG A 55 -1.72 7.80 19.82
CA ARG A 55 -1.13 6.47 19.97
C ARG A 55 -0.76 6.22 21.43
N PHE A 56 -0.87 4.97 21.82
CA PHE A 56 -0.56 4.50 23.16
C PHE A 56 0.27 3.23 23.06
N THR A 57 1.35 3.15 23.84
CA THR A 57 2.20 1.97 23.92
C THR A 57 2.37 1.58 25.39
N ALA A 58 2.23 0.29 25.68
CA ALA A 58 2.43 -0.24 27.02
C ALA A 58 3.24 -1.52 27.01
N ARG A 59 4.06 -1.75 28.05
CA ARG A 59 4.74 -3.02 28.25
C ARG A 59 3.82 -3.99 28.99
N LEU A 60 3.72 -5.23 28.48
CA LEU A 60 2.98 -6.33 29.08
C LEU A 60 3.95 -7.32 29.71
N GLY A 61 4.35 -7.01 30.95
CA GLY A 61 5.41 -7.78 31.62
C GLY A 61 6.78 -7.68 30.92
N GLY A 62 7.63 -8.68 31.11
CA GLY A 62 8.99 -8.69 30.56
C GLY A 62 9.12 -9.10 29.08
N LYS A 63 8.07 -9.61 28.46
CA LYS A 63 8.12 -10.22 27.11
C LYS A 63 7.05 -9.70 26.15
N GLY A 64 6.14 -8.86 26.61
CA GLY A 64 5.04 -8.38 25.82
C GLY A 64 5.00 -6.86 25.66
N SER A 65 4.36 -6.40 24.61
CA SER A 65 4.00 -5.00 24.40
C SER A 65 2.61 -4.91 23.76
N LEU A 66 1.90 -3.85 24.10
CA LEU A 66 0.64 -3.45 23.50
C LEU A 66 0.89 -2.13 22.76
N TYR A 67 0.41 -2.04 21.53
CA TYR A 67 0.33 -0.80 20.76
C TYR A 67 -1.13 -0.56 20.38
N VAL A 68 -1.62 0.65 20.59
CA VAL A 68 -2.96 1.09 20.18
C VAL A 68 -2.85 2.43 19.51
N SER A 69 -3.41 2.56 18.33
CA SER A 69 -3.62 3.86 17.68
C SER A 69 -4.99 3.93 17.03
N ALA A 70 -5.56 5.11 17.07
CA ALA A 70 -6.78 5.45 16.36
C ALA A 70 -6.52 6.70 15.53
N ALA A 71 -7.31 6.94 14.52
CA ALA A 71 -7.24 8.17 13.74
C ALA A 71 -8.62 8.81 13.67
N VAL A 72 -8.63 10.12 13.58
CA VAL A 72 -9.77 10.89 13.13
C VAL A 72 -9.29 11.70 11.95
N SER A 73 -9.81 11.41 10.76
CA SER A 73 -9.52 12.17 9.56
C SER A 73 -10.67 13.12 9.23
N TYR A 74 -10.34 14.23 8.59
CA TYR A 74 -11.28 15.04 7.85
C TYR A 74 -10.79 15.17 6.41
N GLU A 75 -11.75 15.19 5.51
CA GLU A 75 -11.54 15.37 4.08
C GLU A 75 -12.40 16.51 3.60
N ALA A 76 -11.84 17.35 2.75
CA ALA A 76 -12.55 18.47 2.14
C ALA A 76 -12.15 18.58 0.68
N ASP A 77 -13.15 18.62 -0.18
CA ASP A 77 -13.02 18.92 -1.59
C ASP A 77 -13.84 20.19 -1.91
N PRO A 78 -13.20 21.37 -1.91
CA PRO A 78 -13.89 22.62 -2.19
C PRO A 78 -14.43 22.74 -3.62
N SER A 79 -14.04 21.85 -4.54
CA SER A 79 -14.57 21.79 -5.90
C SER A 79 -15.91 21.03 -5.99
N ASP A 80 -16.28 20.27 -4.95
CA ASP A 80 -17.56 19.58 -4.86
C ASP A 80 -18.60 20.47 -4.17
N GLU A 81 -19.61 20.91 -4.92
CA GLU A 81 -20.66 21.82 -4.41
C GLU A 81 -21.61 21.18 -3.39
N THR A 82 -21.63 19.84 -3.29
CA THR A 82 -22.68 19.14 -2.54
C THR A 82 -22.22 18.60 -1.17
N ASP A 83 -20.93 18.26 -0.98
CA ASP A 83 -20.49 17.64 0.28
C ASP A 83 -18.99 17.87 0.52
N SER A 84 -18.66 19.09 0.90
CA SER A 84 -17.27 19.56 1.00
C SER A 84 -16.50 19.07 2.24
N PHE A 85 -17.16 18.40 3.20
CA PHE A 85 -16.48 18.05 4.46
C PHE A 85 -16.99 16.76 5.10
N THR A 86 -16.11 15.79 5.28
CA THR A 86 -16.42 14.51 5.93
C THR A 86 -15.43 14.24 7.06
N VAL A 87 -15.90 13.76 8.21
CA VAL A 87 -15.07 13.36 9.36
C VAL A 87 -15.15 11.86 9.56
N ILE A 88 -14.04 11.15 9.50
CA ILE A 88 -14.00 9.69 9.52
C ILE A 88 -13.18 9.22 10.72
N PRO A 89 -13.80 8.55 11.72
CA PRO A 89 -13.07 7.87 12.78
C PRO A 89 -12.56 6.51 12.30
N GLU A 90 -11.34 6.15 12.67
CA GLU A 90 -10.72 4.89 12.28
C GLU A 90 -9.93 4.27 13.44
N LEU A 91 -10.09 2.98 13.68
CA LEU A 91 -9.12 2.22 14.45
C LEU A 91 -7.98 1.83 13.52
N THR A 92 -6.81 2.44 13.72
CA THR A 92 -5.61 2.15 12.93
C THR A 92 -4.86 0.94 13.53
N ARG A 93 -3.58 0.97 13.70
CA ARG A 93 -2.83 -0.15 14.24
C ARG A 93 -3.19 -0.42 15.71
N THR A 94 -3.54 -1.66 16.05
CA THR A 94 -3.86 -2.10 17.42
C THR A 94 -3.44 -3.56 17.57
N ASP A 95 -2.26 -3.78 18.13
CA ASP A 95 -1.69 -5.11 18.24
C ASP A 95 -0.99 -5.36 19.58
N VAL A 96 -0.93 -6.63 19.94
CA VAL A 96 -0.10 -7.14 21.03
C VAL A 96 1.04 -7.97 20.44
N ASN A 97 2.24 -7.74 20.95
CA ASN A 97 3.43 -8.49 20.56
C ASN A 97 4.00 -9.20 21.77
N PHE A 98 4.33 -10.50 21.61
CA PHE A 98 5.03 -11.31 22.62
C PHE A 98 6.28 -11.92 22.03
N ASN A 99 7.42 -11.70 22.70
CA ASN A 99 8.71 -12.26 22.32
C ASN A 99 9.14 -13.37 23.29
N PHE A 100 9.27 -14.58 22.77
CA PHE A 100 9.69 -15.79 23.49
C PHE A 100 11.09 -16.26 23.03
N GLY A 101 11.98 -15.34 22.68
CA GLY A 101 13.31 -15.62 22.19
C GLY A 101 13.32 -15.83 20.67
N ILE A 102 13.36 -17.08 20.22
CA ILE A 102 13.31 -17.37 18.77
C ILE A 102 11.90 -17.26 18.18
N ILE A 103 10.86 -17.23 19.01
CA ILE A 103 9.47 -17.14 18.59
C ILE A 103 8.93 -15.75 18.94
N ASN A 104 8.33 -15.09 17.97
CA ASN A 104 7.59 -13.85 18.13
C ASN A 104 6.14 -14.08 17.70
N LEU A 105 5.18 -13.68 18.55
CA LEU A 105 3.75 -13.72 18.27
C LEU A 105 3.24 -12.28 18.22
N ASN A 106 2.58 -11.91 17.14
CA ASN A 106 1.86 -10.65 16.99
C ASN A 106 0.39 -10.91 16.71
N ALA A 107 -0.55 -10.22 17.36
CA ALA A 107 -1.98 -10.42 17.20
C ALA A 107 -2.73 -9.10 17.33
N GLY A 108 -3.76 -8.91 16.48
CA GLY A 108 -4.58 -7.70 16.40
C GLY A 108 -4.54 -7.08 15.01
N ARG A 109 -4.80 -5.78 14.93
CA ARG A 109 -4.66 -5.01 13.69
C ARG A 109 -3.21 -4.60 13.50
N MET A 110 -2.56 -5.23 12.55
CA MET A 110 -1.13 -5.06 12.30
C MET A 110 -0.83 -4.86 10.83
N PHE A 111 0.33 -4.28 10.53
CA PHE A 111 0.83 -4.19 9.17
C PHE A 111 1.31 -5.56 8.67
N TYR A 112 0.89 -5.92 7.47
CA TYR A 112 1.41 -7.03 6.69
C TYR A 112 1.72 -6.56 5.28
N GLY A 113 2.86 -7.01 4.71
CA GLY A 113 3.23 -6.82 3.32
C GLY A 113 3.91 -8.07 2.79
N ASP A 114 3.54 -8.48 1.57
CA ASP A 114 4.19 -9.58 0.85
C ASP A 114 5.64 -9.23 0.48
N PRO A 115 6.49 -10.21 0.10
CA PRO A 115 7.91 -9.99 -0.19
C PRO A 115 8.24 -8.93 -1.24
N LEU A 116 7.34 -8.67 -2.20
CA LEU A 116 7.50 -7.67 -3.25
C LEU A 116 6.71 -6.39 -2.98
N GLY A 117 5.76 -6.40 -2.02
CA GLY A 117 4.86 -5.29 -1.76
C GLY A 117 3.93 -4.96 -2.93
N ILE A 118 3.52 -5.98 -3.70
CA ILE A 118 2.67 -5.81 -4.87
C ILE A 118 1.34 -6.55 -4.79
N THR A 119 1.26 -7.59 -3.93
CA THR A 119 0.07 -8.43 -3.79
C THR A 119 -0.79 -7.99 -2.62
N ALA A 120 -0.16 -7.82 -1.46
CA ALA A 120 -0.80 -7.38 -0.22
C ALA A 120 0.13 -6.44 0.52
N ASP A 121 -0.35 -5.24 0.81
CA ASP A 121 0.39 -4.24 1.60
C ASP A 121 -0.63 -3.37 2.36
N GLY A 122 -0.61 -3.43 3.69
CA GLY A 122 -1.55 -2.68 4.50
C GLY A 122 -1.74 -3.17 5.93
N LEU A 123 -2.77 -2.65 6.56
CA LEU A 123 -3.22 -3.10 7.89
C LEU A 123 -4.25 -4.23 7.73
N PHE A 124 -4.12 -5.28 8.54
CA PHE A 124 -5.03 -6.42 8.57
C PHE A 124 -5.28 -6.88 10.00
N ASP A 125 -6.48 -7.38 10.28
CA ASP A 125 -6.89 -7.91 11.58
C ASP A 125 -6.58 -9.40 11.67
N GLY A 126 -5.62 -9.83 12.50
CA GLY A 126 -5.24 -11.22 12.55
C GLY A 126 -4.13 -11.57 13.54
N ALA A 127 -3.39 -12.62 13.21
CA ALA A 127 -2.26 -13.08 14.00
C ALA A 127 -1.10 -13.54 13.10
N LEU A 128 0.12 -13.28 13.55
CA LEU A 128 1.36 -13.64 12.88
C LEU A 128 2.33 -14.25 13.88
N VAL A 129 2.82 -15.43 13.57
CA VAL A 129 3.92 -16.09 14.30
C VAL A 129 5.17 -16.00 13.44
N SER A 130 6.28 -15.59 14.06
CA SER A 130 7.61 -15.58 13.43
C SER A 130 8.57 -16.45 14.21
N VAL A 131 9.35 -17.28 13.51
CA VAL A 131 10.37 -18.14 14.10
C VAL A 131 11.71 -17.81 13.47
N VAL A 132 12.61 -17.23 14.26
CA VAL A 132 13.96 -16.87 13.81
C VAL A 132 14.90 -18.05 14.04
N THR A 133 15.50 -18.55 12.97
CA THR A 133 16.42 -19.68 13.00
C THR A 133 17.77 -19.30 12.38
N ARG A 134 18.78 -20.15 12.53
CA ARG A 134 20.05 -19.98 11.83
C ARG A 134 19.95 -20.13 10.30
N PHE A 135 18.84 -20.70 9.82
CA PHE A 135 18.57 -20.92 8.39
C PHE A 135 17.64 -19.87 7.78
N GLY A 136 17.31 -18.82 8.52
CA GLY A 136 16.40 -17.78 8.10
C GLY A 136 15.23 -17.61 9.06
N ASN A 137 14.34 -16.71 8.70
CA ASN A 137 13.12 -16.39 9.43
C ASN A 137 11.92 -17.00 8.71
N ILE A 138 11.10 -17.74 9.43
CA ILE A 138 9.84 -18.30 8.93
C ILE A 138 8.70 -17.54 9.61
N ARG A 139 7.75 -17.05 8.84
CA ARG A 139 6.55 -16.38 9.33
C ARG A 139 5.31 -17.14 8.84
N ALA A 140 4.31 -17.25 9.68
CA ALA A 140 3.01 -17.80 9.29
C ALA A 140 1.90 -16.97 9.96
N GLY A 141 0.90 -16.58 9.19
CA GLY A 141 -0.17 -15.73 9.69
C GLY A 141 -1.50 -15.97 9.01
N ALA A 142 -2.55 -15.47 9.63
CA ALA A 142 -3.88 -15.43 9.08
C ALA A 142 -4.58 -14.13 9.50
N TRP A 143 -5.37 -13.56 8.58
CA TRP A 143 -6.00 -12.27 8.77
C TRP A 143 -7.41 -12.21 8.17
N TYR A 144 -8.17 -11.22 8.59
CA TYR A 144 -9.48 -10.86 8.10
C TYR A 144 -9.53 -9.37 7.76
N THR A 145 -10.25 -8.98 6.71
CA THR A 145 -10.27 -7.61 6.22
C THR A 145 -11.55 -6.85 6.50
N GLY A 146 -12.68 -7.52 6.67
CA GLY A 146 -14.01 -6.91 6.74
C GLY A 146 -14.29 -6.03 7.98
N LEU A 147 -13.29 -5.71 8.80
CA LEU A 147 -13.40 -4.73 9.89
C LEU A 147 -12.55 -3.48 9.64
N LEU A 148 -11.83 -3.44 8.52
CA LEU A 148 -10.99 -2.30 8.13
C LEU A 148 -11.84 -1.18 7.55
N TYR A 149 -11.34 0.05 7.66
CA TYR A 149 -11.88 1.15 6.87
C TYR A 149 -11.53 0.95 5.39
N ARG A 150 -12.54 1.02 4.51
CA ARG A 150 -12.47 0.66 3.08
C ARG A 150 -11.37 1.41 2.33
N ASP A 151 -11.36 2.74 2.42
CA ASP A 151 -10.40 3.57 1.71
C ASP A 151 -8.95 3.33 2.17
N ARG A 152 -8.75 2.99 3.44
CA ARG A 152 -7.43 2.60 3.95
C ARG A 152 -7.02 1.20 3.51
N ALA A 153 -7.95 0.27 3.46
CA ALA A 153 -7.68 -1.12 3.08
C ALA A 153 -7.31 -1.25 1.59
N LYS A 154 -7.87 -0.37 0.75
CA LYS A 154 -7.64 -0.36 -0.71
C LYS A 154 -7.80 -1.72 -1.38
N ILE A 155 -8.77 -2.51 -0.91
CA ILE A 155 -9.12 -3.80 -1.50
C ILE A 155 -10.10 -3.56 -2.64
N THR A 156 -9.66 -3.83 -3.87
CA THR A 156 -10.40 -3.52 -5.10
C THR A 156 -10.20 -4.63 -6.12
N MET A 157 -10.52 -5.87 -5.75
CA MET A 157 -10.32 -7.03 -6.62
C MET A 157 -11.42 -7.17 -7.68
N THR A 158 -12.66 -6.76 -7.37
CA THR A 158 -13.79 -6.79 -8.29
C THR A 158 -14.17 -5.40 -8.79
N SER A 159 -14.98 -5.30 -9.85
CA SER A 159 -15.52 -4.03 -10.35
C SER A 159 -16.35 -3.33 -9.28
N ASP A 160 -17.23 -4.07 -8.59
CA ASP A 160 -18.09 -3.53 -7.55
C ASP A 160 -17.28 -2.98 -6.35
N GLU A 161 -16.19 -3.66 -5.98
CA GLU A 161 -15.26 -3.19 -4.95
C GLU A 161 -14.51 -1.92 -5.39
N MET A 162 -14.23 -1.77 -6.69
CA MET A 162 -13.59 -0.58 -7.24
C MET A 162 -14.54 0.60 -7.29
N GLU A 163 -15.77 0.42 -7.75
CA GLU A 163 -16.80 1.46 -7.76
C GLU A 163 -17.09 1.94 -6.34
N SER A 164 -17.34 1.01 -5.44
CA SER A 164 -17.62 1.35 -4.04
C SER A 164 -16.42 1.92 -3.29
N GLY A 165 -15.19 1.64 -3.72
CA GLY A 165 -13.96 2.16 -3.11
C GLY A 165 -13.80 3.68 -3.21
N GLY A 166 -14.47 4.34 -4.17
CA GLY A 166 -14.50 5.79 -4.34
C GLY A 166 -15.67 6.49 -3.64
N GLU A 167 -16.59 5.74 -3.05
CA GLU A 167 -17.76 6.31 -2.38
C GLU A 167 -17.39 6.94 -1.03
N LYS A 168 -17.97 8.12 -0.75
CA LYS A 168 -17.86 8.78 0.55
C LYS A 168 -18.61 7.96 1.63
N VAL A 169 -18.12 8.03 2.88
CA VAL A 169 -18.79 7.38 4.00
C VAL A 169 -20.16 8.00 4.23
N ASP A 170 -21.19 7.20 4.08
CA ASP A 170 -22.57 7.57 4.43
C ASP A 170 -22.86 7.12 5.88
N TYR A 171 -23.16 8.07 6.75
CA TYR A 171 -23.46 7.79 8.16
C TYR A 171 -24.84 7.12 8.37
N GLU A 172 -25.76 7.23 7.41
CA GLU A 172 -27.05 6.51 7.45
C GLU A 172 -26.86 5.03 7.08
N ASN A 173 -25.92 4.74 6.17
CA ASN A 173 -25.51 3.40 5.73
C ASN A 173 -24.05 3.09 6.12
N PHE A 174 -23.68 3.42 7.35
CA PHE A 174 -22.28 3.35 7.79
C PHE A 174 -21.63 1.98 7.58
N ALA A 175 -22.34 0.89 7.85
CA ALA A 175 -21.78 -0.45 7.73
C ALA A 175 -21.40 -0.81 6.27
N ASP A 176 -22.20 -0.38 5.31
CA ASP A 176 -22.01 -0.71 3.90
C ASP A 176 -20.99 0.20 3.20
N THR A 177 -20.85 1.43 3.68
CA THR A 177 -19.95 2.42 3.08
C THR A 177 -18.59 2.55 3.78
N TYR A 178 -18.48 2.10 5.04
CA TYR A 178 -17.26 2.22 5.83
C TYR A 178 -16.35 1.00 5.74
N PHE A 179 -16.93 -0.22 5.86
CA PHE A 179 -16.13 -1.44 5.97
C PHE A 179 -15.61 -1.94 4.62
N ALA A 180 -14.37 -2.41 4.62
CA ALA A 180 -13.74 -3.05 3.49
C ALA A 180 -14.41 -4.38 3.12
N PRO A 181 -14.24 -4.86 1.88
CA PRO A 181 -14.66 -6.20 1.47
C PRO A 181 -14.16 -7.28 2.42
N SER A 182 -15.04 -8.20 2.76
CA SER A 182 -14.76 -9.28 3.71
C SER A 182 -13.95 -10.39 3.06
N ARG A 183 -12.67 -10.51 3.40
CA ARG A 183 -11.77 -11.55 2.91
C ARG A 183 -10.99 -12.19 4.05
N VAL A 184 -10.72 -13.48 3.93
CA VAL A 184 -9.83 -14.24 4.83
C VAL A 184 -8.52 -14.48 4.10
N LEU A 185 -7.42 -14.21 4.78
CA LEU A 185 -6.06 -14.35 4.27
C LEU A 185 -5.30 -15.37 5.11
N ALA A 186 -4.44 -16.15 4.48
CA ALA A 186 -3.46 -17.00 5.14
C ALA A 186 -2.13 -16.95 4.38
N ALA A 187 -1.02 -16.79 5.10
CA ALA A 187 0.30 -16.75 4.47
C ALA A 187 1.33 -17.56 5.25
N VAL A 188 2.29 -18.11 4.50
CA VAL A 188 3.55 -18.63 5.02
C VAL A 188 4.68 -18.00 4.24
N GLU A 189 5.69 -17.51 4.95
CA GLU A 189 6.81 -16.79 4.37
C GLU A 189 8.14 -17.28 4.90
N TYR A 190 9.14 -17.18 4.05
CA TYR A 190 10.54 -17.45 4.37
C TYR A 190 11.39 -16.24 3.97
N ASP A 191 12.25 -15.78 4.87
CA ASP A 191 13.21 -14.70 4.65
C ASP A 191 14.61 -15.12 5.10
N HIS A 192 15.56 -15.03 4.18
CA HIS A 192 16.98 -15.25 4.46
C HIS A 192 17.79 -14.05 3.96
N PRO A 193 18.30 -13.20 4.86
CA PRO A 193 18.93 -11.93 4.45
C PRO A 193 20.26 -12.11 3.71
N SER A 194 20.94 -13.25 3.87
CA SER A 194 22.27 -13.48 3.30
C SER A 194 22.53 -14.97 3.03
N LEU A 195 21.72 -15.58 2.16
CA LEU A 195 21.93 -16.96 1.69
C LEU A 195 23.28 -17.03 0.95
N ALA A 196 24.06 -18.07 1.23
CA ALA A 196 25.42 -18.22 0.71
C ALA A 196 26.36 -17.00 0.96
N GLY A 197 26.02 -16.13 1.92
CA GLY A 197 26.83 -14.98 2.33
C GLY A 197 26.58 -13.69 1.52
N PHE A 198 25.79 -13.71 0.45
CA PHE A 198 25.58 -12.53 -0.41
C PHE A 198 24.16 -12.37 -0.98
N LEU A 199 23.34 -13.41 -1.00
CA LEU A 199 22.04 -13.41 -1.64
C LEU A 199 20.93 -13.21 -0.61
N GLY A 200 20.22 -12.10 -0.66
CA GLY A 200 18.93 -11.94 0.03
C GLY A 200 17.85 -12.73 -0.70
N LEU A 201 17.12 -13.57 0.02
CA LEU A 201 16.00 -14.35 -0.51
C LEU A 201 14.77 -14.15 0.36
N LYS A 202 13.65 -13.82 -0.26
CA LYS A 202 12.32 -13.87 0.35
C LYS A 202 11.41 -14.72 -0.52
N ALA A 203 10.54 -15.50 0.10
CA ALA A 203 9.52 -16.27 -0.60
C ALA A 203 8.25 -16.32 0.24
N SER A 204 7.08 -16.37 -0.38
CA SER A 204 5.81 -16.52 0.31
C SER A 204 4.80 -17.30 -0.51
N ILE A 205 3.91 -17.95 0.21
CA ILE A 205 2.63 -18.43 -0.30
C ILE A 205 1.56 -17.65 0.46
N LEU A 206 0.69 -16.96 -0.27
CA LEU A 206 -0.46 -16.25 0.28
C LEU A 206 -1.72 -16.78 -0.40
N ALA A 207 -2.74 -17.11 0.38
CA ALA A 207 -4.07 -17.44 -0.11
C ALA A 207 -5.06 -16.40 0.42
N GLN A 208 -5.97 -15.95 -0.43
CA GLN A 208 -7.12 -15.14 -0.06
C GLN A 208 -8.40 -15.86 -0.47
N PHE A 209 -9.42 -15.75 0.38
CA PHE A 209 -10.75 -16.31 0.19
C PHE A 209 -11.79 -15.22 0.42
N ASP A 210 -12.73 -15.12 -0.51
CA ASP A 210 -13.87 -14.23 -0.37
C ASP A 210 -14.78 -14.76 0.75
N ALA A 211 -15.07 -13.90 1.74
CA ALA A 211 -15.98 -14.18 2.84
C ALA A 211 -17.25 -13.33 2.78
N GLY A 212 -17.38 -12.47 1.76
CA GLY A 212 -18.52 -11.59 1.52
C GLY A 212 -19.63 -12.22 0.69
N GLY A 213 -19.42 -13.44 0.18
CA GLY A 213 -20.40 -14.16 -0.64
C GLY A 213 -20.15 -14.06 -2.16
N GLY A 214 -19.09 -13.42 -2.60
CA GLY A 214 -18.53 -13.51 -3.94
C GLY A 214 -17.77 -14.83 -4.11
N ASN A 215 -17.39 -15.15 -5.33
CA ASN A 215 -16.72 -16.41 -5.66
C ASN A 215 -15.28 -16.21 -6.14
N LEU A 216 -14.66 -15.06 -5.78
CA LEU A 216 -13.31 -14.70 -6.22
C LEU A 216 -12.28 -15.07 -5.14
N ASN A 217 -11.53 -16.13 -5.37
CA ASN A 217 -10.41 -16.56 -4.54
C ASN A 217 -9.10 -16.45 -5.30
N SER A 218 -7.98 -16.24 -4.62
CA SER A 218 -6.67 -16.21 -5.25
C SER A 218 -5.60 -16.85 -4.37
N GLN A 219 -4.65 -17.52 -5.01
CA GLN A 219 -3.44 -18.04 -4.37
C GLN A 219 -2.22 -17.47 -5.06
N TYR A 220 -1.28 -16.96 -4.28
CA TYR A 220 -0.07 -16.29 -4.75
C TYR A 220 1.17 -17.03 -4.29
N LEU A 221 2.09 -17.27 -5.21
CA LEU A 221 3.43 -17.74 -4.94
C LEU A 221 4.42 -16.64 -5.32
N THR A 222 5.05 -16.04 -4.33
CA THR A 222 5.96 -14.90 -4.52
C THR A 222 7.39 -15.28 -4.15
N ALA A 223 8.35 -14.82 -4.95
CA ALA A 223 9.77 -14.90 -4.63
C ALA A 223 10.48 -13.60 -4.99
N ALA A 224 11.41 -13.19 -4.14
CA ALA A 224 12.25 -12.01 -4.34
C ALA A 224 13.71 -12.32 -3.98
N LEU A 225 14.62 -11.91 -4.85
CA LEU A 225 16.07 -12.04 -4.71
C LEU A 225 16.70 -10.65 -4.70
N SER A 226 17.69 -10.44 -3.84
CA SER A 226 18.49 -9.21 -3.80
C SER A 226 19.97 -9.55 -3.72
N VAL A 227 20.76 -9.04 -4.66
CA VAL A 227 22.21 -9.30 -4.76
C VAL A 227 22.98 -7.98 -4.67
N PRO A 228 23.56 -7.65 -3.52
CA PRO A 228 24.42 -6.47 -3.38
C PRO A 228 25.81 -6.74 -3.99
N LEU A 229 26.19 -5.98 -5.00
CA LEU A 229 27.47 -6.03 -5.71
C LEU A 229 28.21 -4.71 -5.55
N LYS A 230 28.93 -4.50 -4.45
CA LYS A 230 29.65 -3.23 -4.14
C LYS A 230 28.73 -2.01 -4.23
N SER A 231 28.80 -1.27 -5.35
CA SER A 231 28.02 -0.07 -5.60
C SER A 231 26.73 -0.30 -6.39
N VAL A 232 26.40 -1.56 -6.68
CA VAL A 232 25.20 -1.93 -7.43
C VAL A 232 24.42 -2.97 -6.63
N ILE A 233 23.11 -2.81 -6.55
CA ILE A 233 22.19 -3.82 -6.02
C ILE A 233 21.32 -4.28 -7.16
N PHE A 234 21.29 -5.57 -7.41
CA PHE A 234 20.40 -6.20 -8.37
C PHE A 234 19.24 -6.84 -7.61
N ASP A 235 18.02 -6.47 -7.95
CA ASP A 235 16.80 -7.02 -7.40
C ASP A 235 16.01 -7.74 -8.50
N LEU A 236 15.51 -8.93 -8.20
CA LEU A 236 14.66 -9.72 -9.08
C LEU A 236 13.51 -10.30 -8.26
N GLY A 237 12.31 -10.11 -8.73
CA GLY A 237 11.11 -10.63 -8.09
C GLY A 237 10.10 -11.17 -9.08
N GLY A 238 9.26 -12.09 -8.60
CA GLY A 238 8.14 -12.62 -9.36
C GLY A 238 7.03 -13.10 -8.44
N CYS A 239 5.82 -12.98 -8.91
CA CYS A 239 4.62 -13.50 -8.28
C CYS A 239 3.80 -14.27 -9.32
N PHE A 240 3.48 -15.51 -9.01
CA PHE A 240 2.53 -16.31 -9.75
C PHE A 240 1.22 -16.38 -8.99
N GLU A 241 0.11 -16.13 -9.66
CA GLU A 241 -1.23 -16.13 -9.11
C GLU A 241 -2.10 -17.19 -9.78
N LEU A 242 -2.90 -17.88 -8.99
CA LEU A 242 -4.02 -18.68 -9.45
C LEU A 242 -5.31 -18.01 -8.99
N ILE A 243 -6.12 -17.54 -9.93
CA ILE A 243 -7.40 -16.88 -9.68
C ILE A 243 -8.48 -17.92 -9.88
N GLU A 244 -9.29 -18.14 -8.86
CA GLU A 244 -10.49 -18.99 -8.93
C GLU A 244 -11.73 -18.10 -8.93
N TYR A 245 -12.51 -18.18 -9.99
CA TYR A 245 -13.77 -17.46 -10.15
C TYR A 245 -14.79 -18.32 -10.86
N ASP A 246 -15.98 -18.48 -10.28
CA ASP A 246 -17.08 -19.31 -10.80
C ASP A 246 -16.65 -20.74 -11.21
N GLY A 247 -15.77 -21.36 -10.40
CA GLY A 247 -15.27 -22.71 -10.63
C GLY A 247 -14.25 -22.84 -11.76
N LYS A 248 -13.80 -21.73 -12.36
CA LYS A 248 -12.68 -21.68 -13.29
C LYS A 248 -11.42 -21.22 -12.56
N VAL A 249 -10.29 -21.79 -12.93
CA VAL A 249 -8.99 -21.39 -12.43
C VAL A 249 -8.17 -20.80 -13.57
N THR A 250 -7.75 -19.54 -13.42
CA THR A 250 -6.96 -18.83 -14.42
C THR A 250 -5.62 -18.42 -13.83
N PRO A 251 -4.48 -18.69 -14.47
CA PRO A 251 -3.18 -18.25 -14.02
C PRO A 251 -2.92 -16.80 -14.41
N ALA A 252 -2.26 -16.06 -13.51
CA ALA A 252 -1.74 -14.73 -13.77
C ALA A 252 -0.36 -14.57 -13.13
N PHE A 253 0.39 -13.53 -13.50
CA PHE A 253 1.73 -13.33 -12.96
C PHE A 253 2.16 -11.86 -12.99
N ALA A 254 3.09 -11.54 -12.07
CA ALA A 254 3.78 -10.26 -12.06
C ALA A 254 5.29 -10.47 -11.88
N ALA A 255 6.09 -9.53 -12.36
CA ALA A 255 7.54 -9.52 -12.24
C ALA A 255 8.05 -8.13 -11.89
N ASP A 256 9.17 -8.08 -11.15
CA ASP A 256 9.88 -6.85 -10.79
C ASP A 256 11.38 -7.06 -10.97
N ILE A 257 12.04 -6.19 -11.72
CA ILE A 257 13.49 -6.21 -11.91
C ILE A 257 14.02 -4.82 -11.57
N GLY A 258 15.07 -4.74 -10.76
CA GLY A 258 15.67 -3.50 -10.32
C GLY A 258 17.20 -3.51 -10.36
N LEU A 259 17.77 -2.38 -10.74
CA LEU A 259 19.19 -2.08 -10.62
C LEU A 259 19.35 -0.77 -9.85
N THR A 260 19.93 -0.85 -8.65
CA THR A 260 20.18 0.32 -7.81
C THR A 260 21.69 0.61 -7.79
N PHE A 261 22.07 1.79 -8.25
CA PHE A 261 23.44 2.29 -8.23
C PHE A 261 23.61 3.18 -6.98
N VAL A 262 24.47 2.76 -6.07
CA VAL A 262 24.86 3.52 -4.88
C VAL A 262 25.98 4.47 -5.29
N LEU A 263 25.71 5.78 -5.29
CA LEU A 263 26.71 6.75 -5.70
C LEU A 263 27.75 6.98 -4.59
N PRO A 264 29.05 7.06 -4.90
CA PRO A 264 30.11 7.23 -3.91
C PRO A 264 30.17 8.68 -3.40
N THR A 265 29.13 9.13 -2.74
CA THR A 265 29.01 10.48 -2.16
C THR A 265 28.93 10.41 -0.64
N LYS A 266 29.30 11.51 0.04
CA LYS A 266 29.18 11.62 1.52
C LYS A 266 27.72 11.62 2.01
N LEU A 267 26.78 11.92 1.12
CA LEU A 267 25.35 11.91 1.37
C LEU A 267 24.76 10.77 0.54
N GLU A 268 24.12 9.83 1.20
CA GLU A 268 23.49 8.65 0.58
C GLU A 268 22.66 9.03 -0.63
N LYS A 269 23.11 8.64 -1.82
CA LYS A 269 22.43 8.91 -3.09
C LYS A 269 22.38 7.64 -3.93
N HIS A 270 21.22 7.41 -4.54
CA HIS A 270 20.96 6.23 -5.33
C HIS A 270 20.30 6.63 -6.66
N ILE A 271 20.64 5.89 -7.71
CA ILE A 271 19.89 5.90 -8.98
C ILE A 271 19.35 4.49 -9.15
N LYS A 272 18.05 4.36 -9.37
CA LYS A 272 17.38 3.09 -9.59
C LYS A 272 16.79 3.06 -11.00
N LEU A 273 17.14 2.02 -11.76
CA LEU A 273 16.42 1.61 -12.95
C LEU A 273 15.57 0.40 -12.57
N SER A 274 14.28 0.40 -12.91
CA SER A 274 13.40 -0.73 -12.63
C SER A 274 12.42 -0.96 -13.77
N TRP A 275 12.06 -2.22 -13.93
CA TRP A 275 10.98 -2.66 -14.79
C TRP A 275 10.04 -3.54 -13.97
N ARG A 276 8.73 -3.24 -14.04
CA ARG A 276 7.66 -3.99 -13.41
C ARG A 276 6.66 -4.40 -14.47
N TYR A 277 6.16 -5.60 -14.36
CA TYR A 277 5.22 -6.19 -15.29
C TYR A 277 4.10 -6.91 -14.53
N SER A 278 2.89 -6.86 -15.05
CA SER A 278 1.78 -7.73 -14.65
C SER A 278 1.01 -8.21 -15.87
N SER A 279 0.56 -9.47 -15.86
CA SER A 279 -0.23 -10.04 -16.94
C SER A 279 -1.59 -9.33 -17.05
N GLY A 280 -2.05 -9.21 -18.29
CA GLY A 280 -3.38 -8.72 -18.66
C GLY A 280 -4.36 -9.87 -18.94
N VAL A 281 -5.59 -9.53 -19.33
CA VAL A 281 -6.66 -10.45 -19.71
C VAL A 281 -6.46 -10.87 -21.16
N SER A 282 -6.72 -12.14 -21.48
CA SER A 282 -6.87 -12.62 -22.85
C SER A 282 -8.24 -12.22 -23.42
N GLU A 283 -8.36 -12.00 -24.73
CA GLU A 283 -9.58 -11.52 -25.40
C GLU A 283 -10.84 -12.37 -25.11
N ASP A 284 -10.66 -13.64 -24.80
CA ASP A 284 -11.76 -14.59 -24.53
C ASP A 284 -12.05 -14.81 -23.03
N GLU A 285 -11.35 -14.11 -22.11
CA GLU A 285 -11.44 -14.37 -20.68
C GLU A 285 -11.99 -13.15 -19.92
N THR A 286 -12.90 -13.38 -18.99
CA THR A 286 -13.43 -12.34 -18.11
C THR A 286 -12.51 -12.05 -16.90
N VAL A 287 -11.65 -13.01 -16.55
CA VAL A 287 -10.68 -12.93 -15.45
C VAL A 287 -9.39 -13.58 -15.91
N GLY A 288 -8.25 -12.94 -15.76
CA GLY A 288 -6.95 -13.46 -16.22
C GLY A 288 -5.80 -12.48 -16.05
N ALA A 289 -6.11 -11.21 -15.79
CA ALA A 289 -5.10 -10.23 -15.40
C ALA A 289 -4.60 -10.50 -13.98
N PHE A 290 -3.36 -10.19 -13.71
CA PHE A 290 -2.82 -10.19 -12.34
C PHE A 290 -3.66 -9.28 -11.44
N LEU A 291 -4.11 -9.81 -10.30
CA LEU A 291 -5.10 -9.20 -9.45
C LEU A 291 -4.58 -9.04 -8.01
N PRO A 292 -3.86 -7.95 -7.69
CA PRO A 292 -3.39 -7.73 -6.32
C PRO A 292 -4.56 -7.58 -5.35
N LEU A 293 -4.41 -8.15 -4.14
CA LEU A 293 -5.40 -8.02 -3.07
C LEU A 293 -5.60 -6.56 -2.66
N THR A 294 -4.49 -5.84 -2.45
CA THR A 294 -4.53 -4.41 -2.14
C THR A 294 -3.97 -3.61 -3.31
N THR A 295 -4.60 -2.50 -3.63
CA THR A 295 -4.09 -1.58 -4.65
C THR A 295 -2.93 -0.77 -4.08
N VAL A 296 -1.72 -1.11 -4.50
CA VAL A 296 -0.53 -0.28 -4.31
C VAL A 296 -0.39 0.60 -5.54
N PRO A 297 -0.60 1.92 -5.41
CA PRO A 297 -0.56 2.83 -6.56
C PRO A 297 0.77 2.76 -7.31
N GLN A 298 0.69 2.69 -8.63
CA GLN A 298 1.83 2.76 -9.53
C GLN A 298 1.88 4.15 -10.16
N GLY A 299 2.98 4.86 -9.92
CA GLY A 299 3.09 6.29 -10.18
C GLY A 299 2.55 7.16 -9.03
N GLU A 300 2.88 8.42 -9.06
CA GLU A 300 2.47 9.43 -8.06
C GLU A 300 1.33 10.33 -8.56
N ILE A 301 1.10 10.32 -9.86
CA ILE A 301 0.05 11.08 -10.54
C ILE A 301 -0.97 10.11 -11.15
N VAL A 302 -0.50 9.11 -11.90
CA VAL A 302 -1.37 8.11 -12.52
C VAL A 302 -2.02 7.22 -11.48
N GLU A 303 -1.30 6.86 -10.42
CA GLU A 303 -1.78 6.03 -9.31
C GLU A 303 -2.45 4.72 -9.77
N ALA A 304 -1.95 4.16 -10.88
CA ALA A 304 -2.53 3.00 -11.52
C ALA A 304 -2.46 1.75 -10.65
N LYS A 305 -3.44 0.85 -10.79
CA LYS A 305 -3.38 -0.50 -10.23
C LYS A 305 -2.39 -1.36 -11.02
N LEU A 306 -1.63 -2.20 -10.36
CA LEU A 306 -0.75 -3.17 -11.00
C LEU A 306 -1.57 -4.37 -11.53
N SER A 307 -2.24 -4.18 -12.65
CA SER A 307 -3.05 -5.20 -13.33
C SER A 307 -3.00 -4.92 -14.83
N GLY A 308 -2.54 -5.86 -15.65
CA GLY A 308 -2.36 -5.63 -17.09
C GLY A 308 -1.42 -4.48 -17.44
N LEU A 309 -0.39 -4.24 -16.63
CA LEU A 309 0.44 -3.05 -16.70
C LEU A 309 1.94 -3.38 -16.72
N SER A 310 2.68 -2.69 -17.55
CA SER A 310 4.15 -2.63 -17.54
C SER A 310 4.62 -1.21 -17.23
N LEU A 311 5.66 -1.11 -16.42
CA LEU A 311 6.28 0.14 -15.99
C LEU A 311 7.78 0.10 -16.20
N LEU A 312 8.33 1.10 -16.84
CA LEU A 312 9.77 1.32 -16.90
C LEU A 312 10.09 2.61 -16.14
N SER A 313 10.88 2.51 -15.07
CA SER A 313 11.14 3.66 -14.20
C SER A 313 12.64 3.91 -14.04
N LEU A 314 13.01 5.19 -14.09
CA LEU A 314 14.32 5.70 -13.70
C LEU A 314 14.14 6.66 -12.53
N GLY A 315 14.67 6.31 -11.37
CA GLY A 315 14.52 7.08 -10.14
C GLY A 315 15.86 7.58 -9.60
N PHE A 316 15.81 8.72 -8.94
CA PHE A 316 16.89 9.25 -8.11
C PHE A 316 16.34 9.44 -6.69
N THR A 317 17.09 9.00 -5.69
CA THR A 317 16.82 9.26 -4.28
C THR A 317 18.09 9.69 -3.60
N GLY A 318 18.06 10.74 -2.82
CA GLY A 318 19.27 11.17 -2.13
C GLY A 318 19.07 12.24 -1.10
N ARG A 319 19.97 12.27 -0.14
CA ARG A 319 20.06 13.35 0.84
C ARG A 319 20.81 14.53 0.20
N LEU A 320 20.19 15.71 0.20
CA LEU A 320 20.81 16.96 -0.30
C LEU A 320 21.56 17.67 0.84
N ALA A 321 20.99 17.62 2.06
CA ALA A 321 21.59 18.13 3.29
C ALA A 321 21.10 17.25 4.46
N LYS A 322 21.65 17.42 5.68
CA LYS A 322 21.22 16.64 6.85
C LYS A 322 19.71 16.63 7.08
N PRO A 323 18.98 17.77 7.00
CA PRO A 323 17.54 17.77 7.18
C PRO A 323 16.75 17.57 5.87
N LEU A 324 17.40 17.56 4.70
CA LEU A 324 16.72 17.64 3.39
C LEU A 324 17.09 16.46 2.50
N SER A 325 16.07 15.75 2.05
CA SER A 325 16.18 14.68 1.03
C SER A 325 15.37 15.04 -0.21
N ALA A 326 15.77 14.51 -1.35
CA ALA A 326 15.07 14.67 -2.63
C ALA A 326 14.90 13.32 -3.30
N GLU A 327 13.79 13.19 -3.99
CA GLU A 327 13.46 12.09 -4.88
C GLU A 327 13.00 12.66 -6.20
N ALA A 328 13.32 11.99 -7.30
CA ALA A 328 12.81 12.28 -8.62
C ALA A 328 12.67 10.98 -9.40
N ALA A 329 11.61 10.85 -10.18
CA ALA A 329 11.36 9.68 -10.99
C ALA A 329 10.81 10.09 -12.37
N PHE A 330 11.20 9.33 -13.36
CA PHE A 330 10.55 9.23 -14.66
C PHE A 330 9.98 7.83 -14.77
N THR A 331 8.69 7.70 -15.05
CA THR A 331 8.02 6.41 -15.20
C THR A 331 7.23 6.39 -16.50
N TYR A 332 7.48 5.38 -17.33
CA TYR A 332 6.75 5.14 -18.56
C TYR A 332 5.76 3.99 -18.36
N PHE A 333 4.51 4.19 -18.77
CA PHE A 333 3.40 3.27 -18.56
C PHE A 333 2.97 2.62 -19.86
N ILE A 334 2.82 1.30 -19.84
CA ILE A 334 2.41 0.49 -20.99
C ILE A 334 1.33 -0.47 -20.49
N ARG A 335 0.14 -0.46 -21.09
CA ARG A 335 -0.88 -1.49 -20.81
C ARG A 335 -0.53 -2.78 -21.57
N ASN A 336 -0.81 -3.91 -20.96
CA ASN A 336 -0.48 -5.23 -21.51
C ASN A 336 -1.69 -5.88 -22.20
N ASP A 337 -2.87 -5.29 -22.09
CA ASP A 337 -4.10 -5.64 -22.80
C ASP A 337 -5.02 -4.44 -22.97
N LEU A 338 -6.08 -4.58 -23.77
CA LEU A 338 -7.06 -3.53 -24.02
C LEU A 338 -8.27 -3.58 -23.08
N GLY A 339 -8.43 -4.65 -22.32
CA GLY A 339 -9.59 -4.91 -21.48
C GLY A 339 -9.42 -4.52 -20.01
N THR A 340 -8.25 -4.75 -19.44
CA THR A 340 -8.01 -4.62 -18.00
C THR A 340 -7.87 -3.17 -17.56
N TYR A 341 -7.32 -2.32 -18.44
CA TYR A 341 -6.98 -0.96 -18.06
C TYR A 341 -8.14 0.00 -18.25
N ARG A 342 -9.16 -0.14 -17.40
CA ARG A 342 -10.32 0.76 -17.36
C ARG A 342 -10.24 1.79 -16.22
N TYR A 343 -9.15 1.77 -15.46
CA TYR A 343 -9.04 2.48 -14.20
C TYR A 343 -7.96 3.51 -14.24
N TYR A 344 -8.37 4.74 -14.50
CA TYR A 344 -7.63 5.97 -14.31
C TYR A 344 -6.28 6.11 -15.06
N PRO A 345 -6.07 7.21 -15.73
CA PRO A 345 -7.00 8.26 -16.15
C PRO A 345 -7.65 7.96 -17.50
N VAL A 346 -7.65 6.71 -17.94
CA VAL A 346 -8.18 6.28 -19.23
C VAL A 346 -9.70 6.27 -19.16
N THR A 347 -10.31 7.28 -19.72
CA THR A 347 -11.75 7.27 -20.00
C THR A 347 -12.04 6.46 -21.26
N GLU A 348 -13.26 5.91 -21.35
CA GLU A 348 -13.70 5.16 -22.52
C GLU A 348 -13.43 5.96 -23.80
N GLY A 349 -12.79 5.31 -24.70
CA GLY A 349 -12.75 5.84 -26.02
C GLY A 349 -11.67 5.50 -26.83
N ASP A 350 -10.82 4.84 -26.41
CA ASP A 350 -10.08 5.25 -27.16
C ASP A 350 -9.26 4.63 -28.09
N SER A 351 -8.21 4.30 -27.98
CA SER A 351 -7.40 3.78 -29.05
C SER A 351 -7.03 2.33 -28.75
N GLU A 352 -6.72 1.57 -29.79
CA GLU A 352 -6.08 0.27 -29.66
C GLU A 352 -4.58 0.38 -29.27
N GLY A 353 -4.12 1.59 -28.88
CA GLY A 353 -2.75 1.85 -28.47
C GLY A 353 -2.39 1.22 -27.12
N PHE A 354 -1.17 0.78 -26.96
CA PHE A 354 -0.67 0.15 -25.72
C PHE A 354 0.11 1.13 -24.83
N PHE A 355 0.63 2.22 -25.38
CA PHE A 355 1.47 3.15 -24.66
C PHE A 355 0.63 4.25 -24.00
N LEU A 356 0.55 4.24 -22.66
CA LEU A 356 -0.27 5.17 -21.89
C LEU A 356 0.37 6.56 -21.77
N GLY A 357 1.69 6.64 -21.79
CA GLY A 357 2.42 7.89 -21.62
C GLY A 357 3.47 7.82 -20.53
N ALA A 358 3.93 8.98 -20.10
CA ALA A 358 5.01 9.10 -19.12
C ALA A 358 4.68 10.06 -17.98
N GLU A 359 5.16 9.73 -16.80
CA GLU A 359 5.12 10.55 -15.61
C GLU A 359 6.53 11.03 -15.25
N ILE A 360 6.66 12.31 -14.92
CA ILE A 360 7.84 12.89 -14.30
C ILE A 360 7.40 13.47 -12.96
N TYR A 361 7.97 12.99 -11.87
CA TYR A 361 7.63 13.44 -10.53
C TYR A 361 8.87 13.72 -9.70
N GLY A 362 8.79 14.74 -8.85
CA GLY A 362 9.84 15.09 -7.90
C GLY A 362 9.26 15.40 -6.51
N ARG A 363 9.98 14.98 -5.47
CA ARG A 363 9.60 15.21 -4.08
C ARG A 363 10.78 15.69 -3.25
N LEU A 364 10.55 16.69 -2.40
CA LEU A 364 11.46 17.16 -1.36
C LEU A 364 10.89 16.78 0.02
N VAL A 365 11.72 16.21 0.87
CA VAL A 365 11.40 15.85 2.25
C VAL A 365 12.30 16.66 3.17
N TRP A 366 11.71 17.57 3.93
CA TRP A 366 12.43 18.42 4.87
C TRP A 366 12.05 18.07 6.33
N ASN A 367 12.99 17.48 7.06
CA ASN A 367 12.86 17.22 8.49
C ASN A 367 13.33 18.48 9.25
N ILE A 368 12.42 19.42 9.52
CA ILE A 368 12.70 20.70 10.15
C ILE A 368 13.21 20.49 11.58
N THR A 369 12.53 19.64 12.32
CA THR A 369 12.89 19.15 13.65
C THR A 369 12.55 17.67 13.78
N PRO A 370 12.95 16.95 14.83
CA PRO A 370 12.54 15.56 15.06
C PRO A 370 11.02 15.32 15.05
N GLY A 371 10.23 16.35 15.41
CA GLY A 371 8.76 16.28 15.45
C GLY A 371 8.06 16.97 14.29
N ILE A 372 8.77 17.62 13.34
CA ILE A 372 8.16 18.38 12.24
C ILE A 372 8.79 17.99 10.93
N ARG A 373 7.97 17.45 10.01
CA ARG A 373 8.36 17.09 8.65
C ARG A 373 7.45 17.79 7.65
N LEU A 374 8.06 18.32 6.60
CA LEU A 374 7.37 18.87 5.42
C LEU A 374 7.78 18.06 4.19
N ASN A 375 6.80 17.61 3.43
CA ASN A 375 6.99 16.98 2.12
C ASN A 375 6.35 17.87 1.07
N PHE A 376 7.09 18.20 0.02
CA PHE A 376 6.58 18.89 -1.14
C PHE A 376 6.85 18.04 -2.37
N GLY A 377 5.82 17.71 -3.13
CA GLY A 377 5.89 16.93 -4.34
C GLY A 377 5.23 17.66 -5.51
N THR A 378 5.77 17.50 -6.69
CA THR A 378 5.15 17.99 -7.91
C THR A 378 5.58 17.15 -9.11
N GLY A 379 4.70 17.03 -10.10
CA GLY A 379 5.01 16.30 -11.31
C GLY A 379 3.96 16.45 -12.37
N VAL A 380 4.24 15.88 -13.53
CA VAL A 380 3.35 15.90 -14.69
C VAL A 380 3.21 14.49 -15.26
N PHE A 381 2.00 14.14 -15.66
CA PHE A 381 1.74 13.01 -16.53
C PHE A 381 1.47 13.53 -17.95
N ILE A 382 2.12 12.94 -18.95
CA ILE A 382 2.10 13.35 -20.33
C ILE A 382 1.57 12.20 -21.20
N PRO A 383 0.24 12.15 -21.45
CA PRO A 383 -0.38 11.11 -22.28
C PRO A 383 0.14 11.14 -23.73
N ALA A 384 0.45 12.32 -24.25
CA ALA A 384 0.94 12.50 -25.60
C ALA A 384 2.30 11.84 -25.92
N LEU A 385 2.99 11.29 -24.89
CA LEU A 385 4.14 10.42 -25.08
C LEU A 385 3.76 8.95 -25.32
N GLY A 386 2.47 8.66 -25.39
CA GLY A 386 1.88 7.38 -25.71
C GLY A 386 0.93 7.46 -26.89
N ASP A 387 0.24 6.37 -27.19
CA ASP A 387 -0.75 6.26 -28.27
C ASP A 387 -2.13 5.77 -27.77
N ALA A 388 -2.21 5.40 -26.49
CA ALA A 388 -3.45 4.88 -25.90
C ALA A 388 -4.48 5.97 -25.58
N MET A 389 -4.04 7.21 -25.36
CA MET A 389 -4.88 8.33 -24.93
C MET A 389 -4.52 9.61 -25.72
N PRO A 390 -4.73 9.64 -27.05
CA PRO A 390 -4.25 10.72 -27.90
C PRO A 390 -4.88 12.09 -27.61
N GLU A 391 -6.08 12.11 -27.03
CA GLU A 391 -6.84 13.32 -26.73
C GLU A 391 -6.82 13.70 -25.23
N ALA A 392 -6.17 12.91 -24.38
CA ALA A 392 -6.11 13.19 -22.95
C ALA A 392 -5.20 14.39 -22.66
N ASP A 393 -5.65 15.21 -21.75
CA ASP A 393 -4.90 16.38 -21.27
C ASP A 393 -3.67 15.97 -20.45
N ILE A 394 -2.61 16.80 -20.51
CA ILE A 394 -1.52 16.72 -19.57
C ILE A 394 -2.07 17.00 -18.18
N LEU A 395 -1.71 16.16 -17.21
CA LEU A 395 -2.11 16.34 -15.82
C LEU A 395 -0.90 16.80 -15.00
N TRP A 396 -0.98 18.00 -14.43
CA TRP A 396 0.00 18.49 -13.47
C TRP A 396 -0.56 18.35 -12.06
N ARG A 397 0.23 17.77 -11.15
CA ARG A 397 -0.12 17.55 -9.75
C ARG A 397 0.87 18.21 -8.81
N VAL A 398 0.36 18.84 -7.76
CA VAL A 398 1.16 19.38 -6.66
C VAL A 398 0.63 18.79 -5.35
N LYS A 399 1.52 18.22 -4.54
CA LYS A 399 1.22 17.66 -3.22
C LYS A 399 2.02 18.39 -2.14
N LEU A 400 1.37 18.74 -1.05
CA LEU A 400 2.01 19.26 0.16
C LEU A 400 1.54 18.43 1.35
N ASN A 401 2.47 17.81 2.06
CA ASN A 401 2.16 17.07 3.28
C ASN A 401 2.98 17.62 4.44
N MET A 402 2.33 17.90 5.55
CA MET A 402 2.96 18.38 6.78
C MET A 402 2.62 17.43 7.93
N VAL A 403 3.64 16.97 8.65
CA VAL A 403 3.48 16.04 9.76
C VAL A 403 4.06 16.65 11.03
N PHE A 404 3.26 16.70 12.08
CA PHE A 404 3.64 17.04 13.44
C PHE A 404 3.55 15.81 14.33
N SER A 405 4.59 15.53 15.11
CA SER A 405 4.64 14.40 16.03
C SER A 405 5.06 14.89 17.42
N ILE A 406 4.30 14.49 18.43
CA ILE A 406 4.61 14.66 19.85
C ILE A 406 4.83 13.24 20.41
N PHE A 407 5.95 13.08 21.12
CA PHE A 407 6.38 11.80 21.68
C PHE A 407 6.43 11.88 23.19
#